data_2b256f56fe309f8352d3f1ff05242e98
#
_entry.id   2b256f56fe309f8352d3f1ff05242e98
#
_cell.length_a   1.000
_cell.length_b   1.000
_cell.length_c   1.000
_cell.angle_alpha   90.00
_cell.angle_beta   90.00
_cell.angle_gamma   90.00
#
_symmetry.space_group_name_H-M   'P 1'
#
loop_
_entity.id
_entity.type
_entity.pdbx_description
1 polymer ?
#
loop_
_entity_poly.entity_id
_entity_poly.type
_entity_poly.pdbx_seq_one_letter_code
_entity_poly.pdbx_strand_id
1 'polypeptide(L)'
;LLYNGANGINGEHQRSKGTPLLWRDGNDGEHGPHGTDGKSTESHTIHIWKDDFFVYLHVTKMNSVNIFKYQMIPGNSIHFDFSGGNGGNGGDGGDGGNGKDGELKGDKIKRAGDAGNGGDGGNAGSGGNGGDLKVILHSNCSEMEQYITYNVSGGRAGNPGEAGKAGRAGSPLNGQQAGKAGWNGTHGQTAYSGSNGNYSLFIEDFNVDDYYKR
;
A
#
# COMPACT_ATOMS: atom_id res chain seq x y z
N LEU A 1 3.52 10.52 19.93
CA LEU A 1 2.54 11.12 19.02
C LEU A 1 2.63 10.44 17.65
N LEU A 2 1.51 9.98 17.14
CA LEU A 2 1.42 9.25 15.88
C LEU A 2 0.64 10.11 14.87
N TYR A 3 1.32 10.55 13.82
CA TYR A 3 0.75 11.31 12.70
C TYR A 3 1.10 10.65 11.35
N ASN A 4 1.33 9.32 11.37
CA ASN A 4 1.72 8.55 10.19
C ASN A 4 0.63 8.53 9.11
N GLY A 5 1.03 8.38 7.87
CA GLY A 5 0.13 8.22 6.72
C GLY A 5 -0.59 6.87 6.77
N ALA A 6 -1.84 6.85 6.31
CA ALA A 6 -2.59 5.60 6.20
C ALA A 6 -2.00 4.72 5.09
N ASN A 7 -1.97 3.41 5.34
CA ASN A 7 -1.53 2.43 4.34
C ASN A 7 -2.53 2.33 3.17
N GLY A 8 -2.01 1.99 2.00
CA GLY A 8 -2.81 1.63 0.84
C GLY A 8 -3.52 0.28 1.03
N ILE A 9 -4.57 0.06 0.26
CA ILE A 9 -5.37 -1.16 0.29
C ILE A 9 -4.80 -2.14 -0.73
N ASN A 10 -4.66 -3.41 -0.34
CA ASN A 10 -4.25 -4.48 -1.25
C ASN A 10 -5.37 -4.83 -2.23
N GLY A 11 -5.00 -5.15 -3.47
CA GLY A 11 -5.90 -5.79 -4.43
C GLY A 11 -6.14 -7.25 -4.04
N GLU A 12 -7.34 -7.76 -4.27
CA GLU A 12 -7.67 -9.16 -4.04
C GLU A 12 -7.14 -10.03 -5.20
N HIS A 13 -6.65 -11.23 -4.86
CA HIS A 13 -6.24 -12.20 -5.88
C HIS A 13 -7.47 -12.77 -6.60
N GLN A 14 -7.40 -12.83 -7.93
CA GLN A 14 -8.49 -13.37 -8.73
C GLN A 14 -8.42 -14.90 -8.81
N ARG A 15 -9.57 -15.52 -8.71
CA ARG A 15 -9.66 -16.99 -8.83
C ARG A 15 -9.64 -17.40 -10.31
N SER A 16 -9.07 -18.57 -10.57
CA SER A 16 -9.12 -19.19 -11.88
C SER A 16 -10.57 -19.48 -12.28
N LYS A 17 -10.92 -19.15 -13.51
CA LYS A 17 -12.23 -19.49 -14.07
C LYS A 17 -12.16 -20.82 -14.82
N GLY A 18 -13.04 -21.75 -14.46
CA GLY A 18 -13.18 -23.00 -15.17
C GLY A 18 -13.91 -22.86 -16.52
N THR A 19 -13.99 -23.94 -17.27
CA THR A 19 -14.80 -24.03 -18.48
C THR A 19 -16.29 -24.15 -18.08
N PRO A 20 -17.18 -23.28 -18.56
CA PRO A 20 -18.60 -23.40 -18.29
C PRO A 20 -19.13 -24.76 -18.74
N LEU A 21 -20.12 -25.32 -18.01
CA LEU A 21 -20.61 -26.67 -18.28
C LEU A 21 -21.16 -26.87 -19.70
N LEU A 22 -21.80 -25.83 -20.25
CA LEU A 22 -22.44 -25.85 -21.57
C LEU A 22 -21.53 -25.38 -22.72
N TRP A 23 -20.36 -24.80 -22.43
CA TRP A 23 -19.46 -24.23 -23.42
C TRP A 23 -18.25 -25.15 -23.62
N ARG A 24 -17.63 -25.05 -24.78
CA ARG A 24 -16.43 -25.85 -25.11
C ARG A 24 -15.15 -25.08 -24.86
N ASP A 25 -15.21 -23.76 -24.98
CA ASP A 25 -14.09 -22.87 -24.80
C ASP A 25 -13.89 -22.53 -23.32
N GLY A 26 -12.65 -22.42 -22.87
CA GLY A 26 -12.31 -21.94 -21.54
C GLY A 26 -12.61 -20.45 -21.40
N ASN A 27 -13.04 -20.01 -20.25
CA ASN A 27 -13.16 -18.59 -19.94
C ASN A 27 -11.79 -17.95 -19.74
N ASP A 28 -11.66 -16.70 -20.08
CA ASP A 28 -10.49 -15.90 -19.70
C ASP A 28 -10.45 -15.68 -18.17
N GLY A 29 -9.25 -15.64 -17.60
CA GLY A 29 -9.01 -15.26 -16.22
C GLY A 29 -9.32 -13.77 -16.02
N GLU A 30 -9.76 -13.39 -14.82
CA GLU A 30 -9.97 -11.99 -14.48
C GLU A 30 -8.66 -11.28 -14.18
N HIS A 31 -8.58 -9.99 -14.50
CA HIS A 31 -7.42 -9.17 -14.12
C HIS A 31 -7.42 -8.90 -12.62
N GLY A 32 -6.24 -8.96 -12.00
CA GLY A 32 -6.05 -8.59 -10.62
C GLY A 32 -6.25 -7.08 -10.40
N PRO A 33 -6.99 -6.66 -9.38
CA PRO A 33 -7.16 -5.25 -9.08
C PRO A 33 -5.85 -4.62 -8.60
N HIS A 34 -5.69 -3.33 -8.85
CA HIS A 34 -4.52 -2.59 -8.43
C HIS A 34 -4.51 -2.36 -6.92
N GLY A 35 -3.31 -2.35 -6.32
CA GLY A 35 -3.10 -1.82 -4.99
C GLY A 35 -3.26 -0.29 -4.98
N THR A 36 -3.69 0.27 -3.87
CA THR A 36 -3.80 1.73 -3.75
C THR A 36 -2.54 2.33 -3.13
N ASP A 37 -2.29 3.60 -3.39
CA ASP A 37 -1.15 4.31 -2.82
C ASP A 37 -1.31 4.51 -1.30
N GLY A 38 -0.20 4.46 -0.58
CA GLY A 38 -0.10 4.91 0.79
C GLY A 38 -0.19 6.43 0.88
N LYS A 39 -0.78 6.95 1.95
CA LYS A 39 -0.89 8.39 2.14
C LYS A 39 0.40 8.99 2.67
N SER A 40 0.76 10.16 2.14
CA SER A 40 1.85 10.96 2.69
C SER A 40 1.44 11.61 4.01
N THR A 41 2.41 11.79 4.90
CA THR A 41 2.25 12.56 6.13
C THR A 41 2.60 14.01 5.88
N GLU A 42 1.87 14.91 6.50
CA GLU A 42 2.12 16.34 6.41
C GLU A 42 3.25 16.79 7.34
N SER A 43 3.85 17.94 7.03
CA SER A 43 4.90 18.52 7.85
C SER A 43 4.33 19.20 9.11
N HIS A 44 5.05 19.06 10.22
CA HIS A 44 4.65 19.61 11.53
C HIS A 44 5.80 20.34 12.20
N THR A 45 5.43 21.36 12.98
CA THR A 45 6.33 22.03 13.92
C THR A 45 5.83 21.78 15.33
N ILE A 46 6.72 21.36 16.22
CA ILE A 46 6.40 21.06 17.62
C ILE A 46 7.27 21.93 18.51
N HIS A 47 6.63 22.79 19.30
CA HIS A 47 7.27 23.53 20.38
C HIS A 47 7.10 22.76 21.66
N ILE A 48 8.17 22.59 22.44
CA ILE A 48 8.19 21.83 23.69
C ILE A 48 8.77 22.72 24.79
N TRP A 49 8.04 22.83 25.91
CA TRP A 49 8.50 23.49 27.10
C TRP A 49 8.00 22.74 28.34
N LYS A 50 8.52 23.07 29.51
CA LYS A 50 8.08 22.49 30.77
C LYS A 50 7.82 23.54 31.84
N ASP A 51 6.97 23.21 32.80
CA ASP A 51 6.92 23.81 34.13
C ASP A 51 7.44 22.80 35.17
N ASP A 52 7.20 23.04 36.43
CA ASP A 52 7.66 22.17 37.55
C ASP A 52 7.03 20.76 37.53
N PHE A 53 5.90 20.59 36.84
CA PHE A 53 5.07 19.37 36.91
C PHE A 53 4.83 18.71 35.57
N PHE A 54 4.84 19.47 34.48
CA PHE A 54 4.39 19.01 33.20
C PHE A 54 5.32 19.42 32.06
N VAL A 55 5.31 18.59 31.01
CA VAL A 55 5.83 18.91 29.68
C VAL A 55 4.67 19.24 28.76
N TYR A 56 4.79 20.30 28.02
CA TYR A 56 3.81 20.78 27.06
C TYR A 56 4.34 20.63 25.65
N LEU A 57 3.49 20.15 24.74
CA LEU A 57 3.77 20.04 23.33
C LEU A 57 2.72 20.81 22.55
N HIS A 58 3.13 21.85 21.88
CA HIS A 58 2.30 22.63 20.97
C HIS A 58 2.61 22.19 19.53
N VAL A 59 1.71 21.42 18.94
CA VAL A 59 1.85 20.83 17.62
C VAL A 59 1.11 21.68 16.61
N THR A 60 1.85 22.25 15.68
CA THR A 60 1.31 23.07 14.58
C THR A 60 1.38 22.29 13.27
N LYS A 61 0.24 22.23 12.57
CA LYS A 61 0.08 21.65 11.26
C LYS A 61 -0.65 22.66 10.38
N MET A 62 -0.06 23.18 9.34
CA MET A 62 -0.65 24.19 8.45
C MET A 62 -1.59 25.21 9.16
N ASN A 63 -2.89 24.87 9.28
CA ASN A 63 -3.92 25.74 9.87
C ASN A 63 -4.55 25.18 11.16
N SER A 64 -3.96 24.13 11.73
CA SER A 64 -4.45 23.52 12.96
C SER A 64 -3.38 23.50 14.04
N VAL A 65 -3.82 23.68 15.28
CA VAL A 65 -2.98 23.67 16.47
C VAL A 65 -3.56 22.68 17.46
N ASN A 66 -2.71 21.81 18.01
CA ASN A 66 -3.06 20.94 19.11
C ASN A 66 -2.07 21.13 20.25
N ILE A 67 -2.59 21.26 21.48
CA ILE A 67 -1.76 21.37 22.67
C ILE A 67 -1.95 20.10 23.49
N PHE A 68 -0.82 19.44 23.80
CA PHE A 68 -0.77 18.28 24.66
C PHE A 68 -0.02 18.60 25.95
N LYS A 69 -0.49 18.03 27.04
CA LYS A 69 0.11 18.19 28.36
C LYS A 69 0.38 16.81 28.93
N TYR A 70 1.62 16.56 29.32
CA TYR A 70 2.06 15.29 29.87
C TYR A 70 2.73 15.49 31.22
N GLN A 71 2.44 14.61 32.17
CA GLN A 71 3.18 14.60 33.42
C GLN A 71 4.60 14.07 33.17
N MET A 72 5.60 14.79 33.66
CA MET A 72 6.98 14.34 33.57
C MET A 72 7.20 13.10 34.42
N ILE A 73 7.55 11.99 33.78
CA ILE A 73 8.01 10.78 34.46
C ILE A 73 9.48 10.59 34.06
N PRO A 74 10.44 10.60 35.01
CA PRO A 74 11.85 10.42 34.70
C PRO A 74 12.11 9.15 33.91
N GLY A 75 12.87 9.25 32.82
CA GLY A 75 13.23 8.13 31.96
C GLY A 75 12.24 7.81 30.83
N ASN A 76 11.11 8.51 30.72
CA ASN A 76 10.20 8.34 29.59
C ASN A 76 10.72 9.08 28.36
N SER A 77 10.62 8.41 27.20
CA SER A 77 10.92 9.02 25.89
C SER A 77 9.65 9.53 25.23
N ILE A 78 9.79 10.58 24.42
CA ILE A 78 8.75 11.06 23.51
C ILE A 78 9.07 10.53 22.13
N HIS A 79 8.16 9.74 21.55
CA HIS A 79 8.29 9.23 20.20
C HIS A 79 7.35 9.98 19.27
N PHE A 80 7.90 10.50 18.16
CA PHE A 80 7.18 11.14 17.07
C PHE A 80 7.20 10.24 15.85
N ASP A 81 6.04 9.77 15.38
CA ASP A 81 5.93 9.01 14.14
C ASP A 81 5.19 9.84 13.08
N PHE A 82 5.94 10.25 12.08
CA PHE A 82 5.53 11.03 10.91
C PHE A 82 5.84 10.27 9.61
N SER A 83 5.89 8.95 9.68
CA SER A 83 6.15 8.11 8.51
C SER A 83 5.01 8.16 7.49
N GLY A 84 5.35 8.01 6.24
CA GLY A 84 4.39 7.80 5.15
C GLY A 84 3.76 6.40 5.22
N GLY A 85 2.53 6.27 4.74
CA GLY A 85 1.83 4.98 4.64
C GLY A 85 2.45 4.09 3.55
N ASN A 86 2.43 2.79 3.74
CA ASN A 86 2.86 1.84 2.71
C ASN A 86 1.84 1.76 1.58
N GLY A 87 2.30 1.54 0.36
CA GLY A 87 1.45 1.19 -0.79
C GLY A 87 0.85 -0.21 -0.65
N GLY A 88 -0.34 -0.42 -1.20
CA GLY A 88 -1.00 -1.72 -1.27
C GLY A 88 -0.40 -2.60 -2.37
N ASN A 89 -0.44 -3.90 -2.19
CA ASN A 89 -0.04 -4.85 -3.23
C ASN A 89 -1.10 -4.91 -4.34
N GLY A 90 -0.68 -5.12 -5.59
CA GLY A 90 -1.58 -5.54 -6.66
C GLY A 90 -2.08 -6.96 -6.42
N GLY A 91 -3.30 -7.26 -6.84
CA GLY A 91 -3.85 -8.61 -6.84
C GLY A 91 -3.34 -9.43 -8.02
N ASP A 92 -3.24 -10.75 -7.86
CA ASP A 92 -2.85 -11.63 -8.95
C ASP A 92 -3.98 -11.76 -9.98
N GLY A 93 -3.62 -11.91 -11.25
CA GLY A 93 -4.54 -12.28 -12.32
C GLY A 93 -4.99 -13.75 -12.19
N GLY A 94 -6.23 -14.03 -12.55
CA GLY A 94 -6.80 -15.38 -12.56
C GLY A 94 -6.29 -16.20 -13.74
N ASP A 95 -6.16 -17.50 -13.58
CA ASP A 95 -5.82 -18.40 -14.69
C ASP A 95 -7.01 -18.55 -15.66
N GLY A 96 -6.71 -18.69 -16.93
CA GLY A 96 -7.68 -19.02 -17.96
C GLY A 96 -8.17 -20.46 -17.86
N GLY A 97 -9.43 -20.69 -18.24
CA GLY A 97 -10.07 -22.00 -18.27
C GLY A 97 -9.53 -22.88 -19.41
N ASN A 98 -9.54 -24.20 -19.19
CA ASN A 98 -9.17 -25.16 -20.25
C ASN A 98 -10.30 -25.30 -21.29
N GLY A 99 -9.94 -25.38 -22.57
CA GLY A 99 -10.84 -25.84 -23.62
C GLY A 99 -11.14 -27.33 -23.47
N LYS A 100 -12.37 -27.75 -23.81
CA LYS A 100 -12.78 -29.16 -23.81
C LYS A 100 -12.20 -29.89 -25.02
N ASP A 101 -11.79 -31.14 -24.85
CA ASP A 101 -11.34 -31.97 -25.93
C ASP A 101 -12.48 -32.25 -26.91
N GLY A 102 -12.18 -32.46 -28.20
CA GLY A 102 -13.13 -32.86 -29.22
C GLY A 102 -13.78 -34.21 -28.81
N GLU A 103 -15.06 -34.39 -29.09
CA GLU A 103 -15.79 -35.60 -28.73
C GLU A 103 -16.80 -36.00 -29.79
N LEU A 104 -17.09 -37.29 -29.89
CA LEU A 104 -18.22 -37.82 -30.67
C LEU A 104 -19.42 -37.97 -29.72
N LYS A 105 -20.54 -37.29 -30.06
CA LYS A 105 -21.80 -37.40 -29.30
C LYS A 105 -22.93 -37.85 -30.25
N GLY A 106 -23.28 -39.14 -30.21
CA GLY A 106 -24.08 -39.75 -31.23
C GLY A 106 -23.33 -39.70 -32.59
N ASP A 107 -24.00 -39.28 -33.67
CA ASP A 107 -23.40 -39.13 -35.02
C ASP A 107 -22.76 -37.75 -35.24
N LYS A 108 -22.69 -36.87 -34.21
CA LYS A 108 -22.16 -35.51 -34.32
C LYS A 108 -20.80 -35.42 -33.66
N ILE A 109 -19.83 -34.97 -34.43
CA ILE A 109 -18.51 -34.60 -33.91
C ILE A 109 -18.57 -33.15 -33.38
N LYS A 110 -18.21 -33.01 -32.10
CA LYS A 110 -18.03 -31.68 -31.48
C LYS A 110 -16.57 -31.25 -31.54
N ARG A 111 -16.32 -30.02 -31.95
CA ARG A 111 -14.95 -29.46 -32.06
C ARG A 111 -14.24 -29.42 -30.70
N ALA A 112 -12.92 -29.42 -30.74
CA ALA A 112 -12.12 -29.03 -29.60
C ALA A 112 -12.37 -27.57 -29.23
N GLY A 113 -12.37 -27.25 -27.92
CA GLY A 113 -12.54 -25.90 -27.39
C GLY A 113 -11.23 -25.13 -27.34
N ASP A 114 -11.32 -23.83 -27.49
CA ASP A 114 -10.19 -22.93 -27.32
C ASP A 114 -9.86 -22.77 -25.82
N ALA A 115 -8.59 -22.50 -25.49
CA ALA A 115 -8.18 -22.14 -24.13
C ALA A 115 -8.58 -20.70 -23.81
N GLY A 116 -8.90 -20.43 -22.57
CA GLY A 116 -9.00 -19.08 -22.03
C GLY A 116 -7.62 -18.47 -21.82
N ASN A 117 -7.53 -17.15 -21.93
CA ASN A 117 -6.34 -16.38 -21.59
C ASN A 117 -6.19 -16.27 -20.06
N GLY A 118 -4.97 -16.11 -19.56
CA GLY A 118 -4.72 -15.68 -18.21
C GLY A 118 -5.03 -14.17 -18.04
N GLY A 119 -5.49 -13.77 -16.87
CA GLY A 119 -5.69 -12.38 -16.49
C GLY A 119 -4.37 -11.67 -16.15
N ASP A 120 -4.29 -10.37 -16.38
CA ASP A 120 -3.12 -9.59 -15.96
C ASP A 120 -3.10 -9.41 -14.42
N GLY A 121 -1.91 -9.34 -13.85
CA GLY A 121 -1.70 -8.93 -12.48
C GLY A 121 -1.99 -7.43 -12.28
N GLY A 122 -2.48 -7.06 -11.10
CA GLY A 122 -2.71 -5.68 -10.71
C GLY A 122 -1.42 -4.92 -10.43
N ASN A 123 -1.39 -3.63 -10.69
CA ASN A 123 -0.23 -2.79 -10.38
C ASN A 123 -0.07 -2.63 -8.86
N ALA A 124 1.16 -2.45 -8.40
CA ALA A 124 1.46 -2.05 -7.04
C ALA A 124 1.02 -0.62 -6.76
N GLY A 125 0.66 -0.31 -5.51
CA GLY A 125 0.52 1.06 -5.02
C GLY A 125 1.86 1.64 -4.57
N SER A 126 2.03 2.94 -4.73
CA SER A 126 3.23 3.66 -4.26
C SER A 126 3.18 3.90 -2.76
N GLY A 127 4.34 3.98 -2.10
CA GLY A 127 4.43 4.44 -0.72
C GLY A 127 4.20 5.96 -0.62
N GLY A 128 3.57 6.39 0.48
CA GLY A 128 3.42 7.81 0.82
C GLY A 128 4.72 8.42 1.34
N ASN A 129 4.92 9.71 1.17
CA ASN A 129 6.10 10.41 1.72
C ASN A 129 5.98 10.59 3.23
N GLY A 130 7.11 10.50 3.94
CA GLY A 130 7.21 10.94 5.33
C GLY A 130 7.08 12.45 5.44
N GLY A 131 6.54 12.93 6.57
CA GLY A 131 6.39 14.36 6.85
C GLY A 131 7.66 14.95 7.45
N ASP A 132 7.94 16.24 7.17
CA ASP A 132 9.00 16.96 7.86
C ASP A 132 8.60 17.20 9.31
N LEU A 133 9.56 17.04 10.22
CA LEU A 133 9.39 17.29 11.64
C LEU A 133 10.41 18.31 12.13
N LYS A 134 9.91 19.48 12.49
CA LYS A 134 10.69 20.51 13.19
C LYS A 134 10.34 20.51 14.67
N VAL A 135 11.30 20.23 15.53
CA VAL A 135 11.17 20.31 16.99
C VAL A 135 11.90 21.53 17.49
N ILE A 136 11.25 22.33 18.32
CA ILE A 136 11.82 23.49 18.99
C ILE A 136 11.66 23.29 20.48
N LEU A 137 12.78 23.01 21.16
CA LEU A 137 12.82 22.91 22.62
C LEU A 137 13.06 24.28 23.22
N HIS A 138 12.24 24.66 24.22
CA HIS A 138 12.58 25.80 25.05
C HIS A 138 13.83 25.48 25.88
N SER A 139 14.68 26.49 26.11
CA SER A 139 15.95 26.32 26.83
C SER A 139 15.77 25.68 28.22
N ASN A 140 14.59 25.91 28.89
CA ASN A 140 14.29 25.34 30.19
C ASN A 140 14.10 23.82 30.20
N CYS A 141 14.03 23.17 29.04
CA CYS A 141 13.90 21.71 28.89
C CYS A 141 14.89 21.11 27.89
N SER A 142 16.02 21.74 27.68
CA SER A 142 17.04 21.29 26.71
C SER A 142 17.54 19.87 26.96
N GLU A 143 17.55 19.41 28.22
CA GLU A 143 17.89 18.04 28.58
C GLU A 143 16.94 16.98 27.99
N MET A 144 15.77 17.37 27.53
CA MET A 144 14.80 16.46 26.90
C MET A 144 15.23 16.00 25.50
N GLU A 145 16.19 16.67 24.86
CA GLU A 145 16.69 16.26 23.57
C GLU A 145 17.04 14.76 23.51
N GLN A 146 17.72 14.26 24.54
CA GLN A 146 18.14 12.85 24.63
C GLN A 146 16.98 11.83 24.75
N TYR A 147 15.76 12.30 25.08
CA TYR A 147 14.57 11.47 25.21
C TYR A 147 13.63 11.55 24.02
N ILE A 148 13.97 12.32 23.00
CA ILE A 148 13.18 12.45 21.78
C ILE A 148 13.65 11.42 20.76
N THR A 149 12.71 10.63 20.29
CA THR A 149 12.90 9.71 19.16
C THR A 149 11.90 10.03 18.07
N TYR A 150 12.24 9.75 16.82
CA TYR A 150 11.38 10.08 15.70
C TYR A 150 11.46 9.06 14.57
N ASN A 151 10.42 9.05 13.73
CA ASN A 151 10.36 8.33 12.47
C ASN A 151 9.70 9.25 11.42
N VAL A 152 10.45 9.61 10.39
CA VAL A 152 10.00 10.43 9.26
C VAL A 152 10.20 9.69 7.93
N SER A 153 10.31 8.36 7.97
CA SER A 153 10.55 7.56 6.77
C SER A 153 9.37 7.60 5.81
N GLY A 154 9.66 7.53 4.52
CA GLY A 154 8.65 7.26 3.51
C GLY A 154 8.12 5.83 3.63
N GLY A 155 6.87 5.63 3.21
CA GLY A 155 6.25 4.32 3.11
C GLY A 155 6.90 3.48 2.01
N ARG A 156 6.83 2.17 2.14
CA ARG A 156 7.32 1.24 1.11
C ARG A 156 6.28 1.12 0.00
N ALA A 157 6.74 0.90 -1.25
CA ALA A 157 5.86 0.48 -2.33
C ALA A 157 5.27 -0.90 -2.04
N GLY A 158 4.08 -1.17 -2.55
CA GLY A 158 3.52 -2.50 -2.62
C GLY A 158 4.25 -3.39 -3.62
N ASN A 159 3.88 -4.66 -3.69
CA ASN A 159 4.33 -5.59 -4.72
C ASN A 159 3.31 -5.64 -5.86
N PRO A 160 3.73 -5.75 -7.13
CA PRO A 160 2.82 -6.00 -8.23
C PRO A 160 2.22 -7.40 -8.14
N GLY A 161 1.02 -7.59 -8.70
CA GLY A 161 0.39 -8.90 -8.82
C GLY A 161 1.03 -9.74 -9.91
N GLU A 162 0.98 -11.05 -9.71
CA GLU A 162 1.45 -12.04 -10.67
C GLU A 162 0.46 -12.18 -11.85
N ALA A 163 0.98 -12.57 -13.02
CA ALA A 163 0.16 -12.86 -14.17
C ALA A 163 -0.55 -14.21 -14.03
N GLY A 164 -1.81 -14.30 -14.43
CA GLY A 164 -2.53 -15.55 -14.61
C GLY A 164 -1.98 -16.34 -15.80
N LYS A 165 -2.06 -17.67 -15.74
CA LYS A 165 -1.63 -18.57 -16.81
C LYS A 165 -2.75 -18.82 -17.79
N ALA A 166 -2.40 -19.04 -19.06
CA ALA A 166 -3.34 -19.49 -20.06
C ALA A 166 -3.87 -20.90 -19.71
N GLY A 167 -5.12 -21.16 -20.06
CA GLY A 167 -5.67 -22.50 -20.03
C GLY A 167 -5.03 -23.41 -21.10
N ARG A 168 -5.32 -24.70 -21.02
CA ARG A 168 -4.93 -25.68 -22.02
C ARG A 168 -5.96 -25.71 -23.16
N ALA A 169 -5.54 -25.65 -24.40
CA ALA A 169 -6.42 -25.88 -25.54
C ALA A 169 -6.92 -27.34 -25.58
N GLY A 170 -8.15 -27.53 -26.02
CA GLY A 170 -8.72 -28.85 -26.19
C GLY A 170 -8.01 -29.64 -27.31
N SER A 171 -7.82 -30.93 -27.12
CA SER A 171 -7.25 -31.86 -28.11
C SER A 171 -8.27 -32.17 -29.20
N PRO A 172 -7.87 -32.28 -30.47
CA PRO A 172 -8.79 -32.66 -31.57
C PRO A 172 -9.18 -34.13 -31.50
N LEU A 173 -10.38 -34.44 -31.99
CA LEU A 173 -10.78 -35.80 -32.30
C LEU A 173 -10.59 -36.02 -33.82
N ASN A 174 -9.94 -37.10 -34.21
CA ASN A 174 -9.81 -37.60 -35.58
C ASN A 174 -10.02 -36.61 -36.73
N GLY A 175 -8.94 -35.95 -37.17
CA GLY A 175 -8.96 -35.05 -38.35
C GLY A 175 -9.55 -33.66 -38.15
N GLN A 176 -10.00 -33.33 -36.92
CA GLN A 176 -10.43 -31.95 -36.56
C GLN A 176 -9.23 -31.08 -36.23
N GLN A 177 -9.46 -29.77 -36.20
CA GLN A 177 -8.50 -28.81 -35.64
C GLN A 177 -8.49 -28.89 -34.13
N ALA A 178 -7.31 -28.77 -33.49
CA ALA A 178 -7.17 -28.50 -32.10
C ALA A 178 -7.79 -27.15 -31.71
N GLY A 179 -8.18 -26.99 -30.47
CA GLY A 179 -8.51 -25.67 -29.94
C GLY A 179 -7.32 -24.73 -30.05
N LYS A 180 -7.57 -23.44 -30.05
CA LYS A 180 -6.53 -22.40 -30.02
C LYS A 180 -5.91 -22.34 -28.63
N ALA A 181 -4.59 -22.13 -28.57
CA ALA A 181 -3.93 -21.84 -27.31
C ALA A 181 -4.32 -20.45 -26.80
N GLY A 182 -4.45 -20.31 -25.48
CA GLY A 182 -4.56 -19.01 -24.83
C GLY A 182 -3.19 -18.37 -24.61
N TRP A 183 -3.20 -17.14 -24.15
CA TRP A 183 -2.02 -16.37 -23.78
C TRP A 183 -1.96 -16.19 -22.26
N ASN A 184 -0.76 -16.20 -21.70
CA ASN A 184 -0.60 -15.81 -20.31
C ASN A 184 -0.90 -14.30 -20.19
N GLY A 185 -1.41 -13.87 -19.04
CA GLY A 185 -1.48 -12.46 -18.68
C GLY A 185 -0.09 -11.84 -18.54
N THR A 186 -0.05 -10.57 -18.22
CA THR A 186 1.16 -9.81 -17.90
C THR A 186 1.23 -9.54 -16.39
N HIS A 187 2.45 -9.43 -15.85
CA HIS A 187 2.63 -9.01 -14.47
C HIS A 187 2.20 -7.54 -14.28
N GLY A 188 1.72 -7.19 -13.11
CA GLY A 188 1.47 -5.82 -12.71
C GLY A 188 2.75 -4.97 -12.73
N GLN A 189 2.60 -3.67 -12.75
CA GLN A 189 3.72 -2.74 -12.71
C GLN A 189 4.18 -2.51 -11.27
N THR A 190 5.49 -2.32 -11.10
CA THR A 190 6.10 -1.90 -9.84
C THR A 190 5.76 -0.44 -9.54
N ALA A 191 5.76 -0.09 -8.26
CA ALA A 191 5.57 1.28 -7.78
C ALA A 191 6.83 1.77 -7.05
N TYR A 192 6.82 3.02 -6.60
CA TYR A 192 7.94 3.65 -5.91
C TYR A 192 7.66 3.78 -4.41
N SER A 193 8.70 3.63 -3.59
CA SER A 193 8.63 3.99 -2.19
C SER A 193 8.55 5.51 -2.03
N GLY A 194 7.87 5.98 -1.00
CA GLY A 194 7.86 7.39 -0.64
C GLY A 194 9.23 7.89 -0.20
N SER A 195 9.46 9.18 -0.32
CA SER A 195 10.67 9.84 0.21
C SER A 195 10.57 10.02 1.72
N ASN A 196 11.72 10.03 2.40
CA ASN A 196 11.77 10.41 3.81
C ASN A 196 11.51 11.91 3.95
N GLY A 197 10.87 12.31 5.05
CA GLY A 197 10.85 13.68 5.51
C GLY A 197 12.16 14.08 6.17
N ASN A 198 12.28 15.36 6.52
CA ASN A 198 13.42 15.90 7.23
C ASN A 198 13.12 16.04 8.72
N TYR A 199 14.13 15.79 9.55
CA TYR A 199 14.07 16.09 10.97
C TYR A 199 15.00 17.23 11.31
N SER A 200 14.54 18.17 12.11
CA SER A 200 15.39 19.23 12.69
C SER A 200 14.98 19.52 14.12
N LEU A 201 15.96 19.73 14.99
CA LEU A 201 15.76 20.10 16.38
C LEU A 201 16.54 21.38 16.66
N PHE A 202 15.90 22.33 17.34
CA PHE A 202 16.45 23.60 17.77
C PHE A 202 16.19 23.78 19.26
N ILE A 203 17.13 24.44 19.96
CA ILE A 203 16.94 24.88 21.33
C ILE A 203 16.93 26.41 21.30
N GLU A 204 15.77 26.99 21.63
CA GLU A 204 15.52 28.42 21.54
C GLU A 204 14.71 28.90 22.73
N ASP A 205 14.93 30.16 23.15
CA ASP A 205 14.02 30.83 24.08
C ASP A 205 12.84 31.41 23.30
N PHE A 206 11.65 31.08 23.70
CA PHE A 206 10.42 31.65 23.16
C PHE A 206 9.44 31.99 24.28
N ASN A 207 8.54 32.94 24.01
CA ASN A 207 7.53 33.33 24.98
C ASN A 207 6.43 32.26 25.03
N VAL A 208 6.42 31.46 26.10
CA VAL A 208 5.44 30.37 26.30
C VAL A 208 4.00 30.85 26.36
N ASP A 209 3.75 32.10 26.80
CA ASP A 209 2.40 32.67 26.88
C ASP A 209 1.73 32.80 25.49
N ASP A 210 2.52 32.90 24.43
CA ASP A 210 2.00 32.98 23.06
C ASP A 210 1.35 31.67 22.61
N TYR A 211 1.68 30.56 23.27
CA TYR A 211 1.17 29.21 22.98
C TYR A 211 0.00 28.77 23.87
N TYR A 212 -0.28 29.49 24.97
CA TYR A 212 -1.42 29.22 25.85
C TYR A 212 -2.72 29.92 25.41
N LYS A 213 -2.64 30.95 24.56
CA LYS A 213 -3.75 31.86 24.27
C LYS A 213 -4.67 31.45 23.11
N ARG A 214 -4.68 30.17 22.70
CA ARG A 214 -5.57 29.72 21.59
C ARG A 214 -6.43 28.56 21.97
#